data_a1eeddd41d97691c5d079abaafd07b0e
#
_entry.id   a1eeddd41d97691c5d079abaafd07b0e
#
_cell.length_a   1.000
_cell.length_b   1.000
_cell.length_c   1.000
_cell.angle_alpha   90.00
_cell.angle_beta   90.00
_cell.angle_gamma   90.00
#
_symmetry.space_group_name_H-M   'P 1'
#
loop_
_entity.id
_entity.type
_entity.pdbx_description
1 polymer ?
#
loop_
_entity_poly.entity_id
_entity_poly.type
_entity_poly.pdbx_seq_one_letter_code
_entity_poly.pdbx_strand_id
1 'polypeptide(L)'
;MIIAIVGPTGGGKTKLSIKLAKYYKAEIINFDAMQVYEKMDIGTAKVTKIEMDGVIHHLLSYVDIDTNYSVYDYQKEARSLIDKLLKEKKNIIMVGGTGLYLKATLYDYRFNKEENTTNYDDLSIEELLNRISKYNYIPKDSNNKRRLER
;
A
#
# COMPACT_ATOMS: atom_id res chain seq x y z
N MET A 1 0.93 10.20 18.82
CA MET A 1 0.04 9.00 18.83
C MET A 1 -0.23 8.57 17.40
N ILE A 2 -0.23 7.25 17.11
CA ILE A 2 -0.60 6.69 15.81
C ILE A 2 -1.77 5.73 16.02
N ILE A 3 -2.85 5.89 15.26
CA ILE A 3 -4.02 4.99 15.26
C ILE A 3 -4.19 4.44 13.84
N ALA A 4 -4.28 3.12 13.67
CA ALA A 4 -4.57 2.50 12.38
C ALA A 4 -6.01 1.98 12.32
N ILE A 5 -6.75 2.38 11.26
CA ILE A 5 -8.11 1.95 10.99
C ILE A 5 -8.09 1.01 9.79
N VAL A 6 -8.36 -0.25 10.04
CA VAL A 6 -8.37 -1.32 9.04
C VAL A 6 -9.78 -1.89 8.89
N GLY A 7 -10.09 -2.43 7.72
CA GLY A 7 -11.37 -3.09 7.46
C GLY A 7 -11.72 -3.14 5.97
N PRO A 8 -12.80 -3.84 5.59
CA PRO A 8 -13.21 -3.99 4.21
C PRO A 8 -13.66 -2.66 3.59
N THR A 9 -13.65 -2.60 2.25
CA THR A 9 -14.23 -1.48 1.51
C THR A 9 -15.71 -1.36 1.86
N GLY A 10 -16.22 -0.13 1.98
CA GLY A 10 -17.61 0.12 2.39
C GLY A 10 -17.86 0.04 3.91
N GLY A 11 -16.89 -0.38 4.72
CA GLY A 11 -17.03 -0.54 6.18
C GLY A 11 -17.01 0.77 7.00
N GLY A 12 -17.20 1.93 6.38
CA GLY A 12 -17.28 3.23 7.08
C GLY A 12 -15.96 3.78 7.62
N LYS A 13 -14.81 3.20 7.22
CA LYS A 13 -13.48 3.63 7.68
C LYS A 13 -13.23 5.12 7.50
N THR A 14 -13.55 5.66 6.33
CA THR A 14 -13.35 7.08 6.00
C THR A 14 -14.10 7.99 6.94
N LYS A 15 -15.38 7.72 7.17
CA LYS A 15 -16.20 8.53 8.10
C LYS A 15 -15.69 8.46 9.54
N LEU A 16 -15.24 7.28 9.96
CA LEU A 16 -14.65 7.09 11.29
C LEU A 16 -13.32 7.83 11.41
N SER A 17 -12.44 7.71 10.39
CA SER A 17 -11.12 8.36 10.43
C SER A 17 -11.22 9.88 10.52
N ILE A 18 -12.14 10.50 9.78
CA ILE A 18 -12.36 11.95 9.83
C ILE A 18 -12.87 12.39 11.20
N LYS A 19 -13.82 11.67 11.80
CA LYS A 19 -14.31 11.96 13.15
C LYS A 19 -13.19 11.89 14.19
N LEU A 20 -12.38 10.83 14.15
CA LEU A 20 -11.26 10.65 15.07
C LEU A 20 -10.15 11.69 14.81
N ALA A 21 -9.89 12.03 13.53
CA ALA A 21 -8.91 13.04 13.19
C ALA A 21 -9.28 14.42 13.76
N LYS A 22 -10.55 14.79 13.69
CA LYS A 22 -11.05 16.04 14.32
C LYS A 22 -10.95 15.99 15.84
N TYR A 23 -11.32 14.86 16.45
CA TYR A 23 -11.29 14.72 17.91
C TYR A 23 -9.86 14.79 18.46
N TYR A 24 -8.91 14.09 17.82
CA TYR A 24 -7.52 14.05 18.25
C TYR A 24 -6.63 15.13 17.63
N LYS A 25 -7.18 16.04 16.82
CA LYS A 25 -6.41 17.01 16.02
C LYS A 25 -5.30 16.32 15.23
N ALA A 26 -5.64 15.21 14.59
CA ALA A 26 -4.73 14.35 13.85
C ALA A 26 -4.77 14.64 12.35
N GLU A 27 -3.69 14.30 11.66
CA GLU A 27 -3.64 14.24 10.20
C GLU A 27 -3.80 12.79 9.75
N ILE A 28 -4.41 12.59 8.57
CA ILE A 28 -4.69 11.26 8.03
C ILE A 28 -3.61 10.87 7.03
N ILE A 29 -3.12 9.62 7.12
CA ILE A 29 -2.25 8.98 6.12
C ILE A 29 -3.04 7.84 5.48
N ASN A 30 -3.24 7.92 4.16
CA ASN A 30 -3.86 6.85 3.40
C ASN A 30 -2.89 5.68 3.19
N PHE A 31 -3.36 4.42 3.39
CA PHE A 31 -2.62 3.21 3.03
C PHE A 31 -3.42 2.27 2.12
N ASP A 32 -4.17 2.83 1.20
CA ASP A 32 -4.84 2.08 0.13
C ASP A 32 -4.04 2.19 -1.16
N ALA A 33 -3.60 1.05 -1.70
CA ALA A 33 -2.72 0.98 -2.86
C ALA A 33 -3.34 1.55 -4.15
N MET A 34 -4.66 1.64 -4.23
CA MET A 34 -5.34 2.19 -5.40
C MET A 34 -5.66 3.68 -5.24
N GLN A 35 -5.87 4.13 -4.01
CA GLN A 35 -6.18 5.54 -3.74
C GLN A 35 -4.96 6.46 -3.80
N VAL A 36 -3.74 5.93 -3.88
CA VAL A 36 -2.53 6.73 -4.10
C VAL A 36 -2.51 7.36 -5.49
N TYR A 37 -3.10 6.68 -6.48
CA TYR A 37 -3.10 7.15 -7.86
C TYR A 37 -4.08 8.29 -8.10
N GLU A 38 -3.66 9.28 -8.87
CA GLU A 38 -4.53 10.34 -9.38
C GLU A 38 -5.60 9.76 -10.31
N LYS A 39 -6.73 10.48 -10.46
CA LYS A 39 -7.82 10.15 -11.38
C LYS A 39 -8.54 8.80 -11.12
N MET A 40 -8.11 8.01 -10.16
CA MET A 40 -8.79 6.77 -9.75
C MET A 40 -9.77 7.04 -8.59
N ASP A 41 -10.74 7.90 -8.79
CA ASP A 41 -11.58 8.39 -7.69
C ASP A 41 -12.83 7.54 -7.46
N ILE A 42 -13.58 7.24 -8.53
CA ILE A 42 -14.88 6.56 -8.43
C ILE A 42 -14.71 5.09 -8.05
N GLY A 43 -13.88 4.35 -8.81
CA GLY A 43 -13.67 2.91 -8.60
C GLY A 43 -13.05 2.54 -7.27
N THR A 44 -12.36 3.47 -6.62
CA THR A 44 -11.70 3.27 -5.33
C THR A 44 -12.48 3.84 -4.14
N ALA A 45 -13.65 4.45 -4.42
CA ALA A 45 -14.43 5.18 -3.41
C ALA A 45 -13.56 6.16 -2.61
N LYS A 46 -12.73 6.92 -3.34
CA LYS A 46 -11.80 7.89 -2.76
C LYS A 46 -12.56 9.02 -2.07
N VAL A 47 -12.08 9.42 -0.90
CA VAL A 47 -12.66 10.53 -0.14
C VAL A 47 -12.60 11.83 -0.94
N THR A 48 -13.70 12.53 -1.04
CA THR A 48 -13.78 13.83 -1.70
C THR A 48 -13.32 14.96 -0.79
N LYS A 49 -12.96 16.12 -1.36
CA LYS A 49 -12.58 17.31 -0.56
C LYS A 49 -13.68 17.74 0.41
N ILE A 50 -14.94 17.59 0.03
CA ILE A 50 -16.09 17.91 0.90
C ILE A 50 -16.14 16.95 2.07
N GLU A 51 -15.97 15.64 1.83
CA GLU A 51 -15.98 14.62 2.87
C GLU A 51 -14.79 14.72 3.80
N MET A 52 -13.63 15.18 3.32
CA MET A 52 -12.44 15.43 4.17
C MET A 52 -12.71 16.45 5.27
N ASP A 53 -13.66 17.34 5.07
CA ASP A 53 -14.18 18.28 6.07
C ASP A 53 -13.05 19.02 6.82
N GLY A 54 -12.08 19.54 6.06
CA GLY A 54 -10.92 20.27 6.54
C GLY A 54 -9.79 19.45 7.16
N VAL A 55 -9.93 18.11 7.23
CA VAL A 55 -8.86 17.23 7.73
C VAL A 55 -7.81 17.02 6.64
N ILE A 56 -6.55 17.18 7.00
CA ILE A 56 -5.41 16.96 6.09
C ILE A 56 -5.26 15.46 5.83
N HIS A 57 -5.22 15.09 4.54
CA HIS A 57 -4.99 13.73 4.07
C HIS A 57 -3.67 13.67 3.29
N HIS A 58 -2.84 12.73 3.64
CA HIS A 58 -1.55 12.46 3.00
C HIS A 58 -1.56 11.14 2.24
N LEU A 59 -0.68 11.01 1.27
CA LEU A 59 -0.49 9.84 0.42
C LEU A 59 -1.80 9.42 -0.27
N LEU A 60 -2.54 10.42 -0.73
CA LEU A 60 -3.81 10.28 -1.41
C LEU A 60 -3.77 11.08 -2.70
N SER A 61 -4.06 10.45 -3.87
CA SER A 61 -4.14 11.15 -5.17
C SER A 61 -2.88 11.98 -5.50
N TYR A 62 -1.72 11.36 -5.51
CA TYR A 62 -0.45 12.06 -5.76
C TYR A 62 0.51 11.31 -6.69
N VAL A 63 0.19 10.08 -7.05
CA VAL A 63 0.96 9.27 -7.99
C VAL A 63 0.27 9.29 -9.34
N ASP A 64 1.02 9.57 -10.41
CA ASP A 64 0.49 9.47 -11.77
C ASP A 64 0.17 8.00 -12.11
N ILE A 65 -0.94 7.78 -12.84
CA ILE A 65 -1.45 6.43 -13.16
C ILE A 65 -0.45 5.60 -13.99
N ASP A 66 0.40 6.25 -14.75
CA ASP A 66 1.42 5.60 -15.58
C ASP A 66 2.71 5.31 -14.80
N THR A 67 2.79 5.71 -13.54
CA THR A 67 3.95 5.47 -12.68
C THR A 67 3.94 4.05 -12.12
N ASN A 68 5.06 3.35 -12.27
CA ASN A 68 5.26 2.08 -11.58
C ASN A 68 5.59 2.33 -10.10
N TYR A 69 4.55 2.36 -9.26
CA TYR A 69 4.64 2.67 -7.84
C TYR A 69 4.51 1.40 -7.00
N SER A 70 5.55 1.08 -6.26
CA SER A 70 5.66 -0.16 -5.50
C SER A 70 5.34 0.04 -4.00
N VAL A 71 5.13 -1.07 -3.29
CA VAL A 71 5.01 -1.06 -1.82
C VAL A 71 6.29 -0.56 -1.14
N TYR A 72 7.45 -0.72 -1.78
CA TYR A 72 8.72 -0.19 -1.27
C TYR A 72 8.74 1.34 -1.32
N ASP A 73 8.28 1.93 -2.43
CA ASP A 73 8.18 3.39 -2.57
C ASP A 73 7.23 3.94 -1.53
N TYR A 74 6.06 3.33 -1.39
CA TYR A 74 5.10 3.69 -0.35
C TYR A 74 5.71 3.61 1.05
N GLN A 75 6.42 2.54 1.39
CA GLN A 75 7.05 2.36 2.70
C GLN A 75 8.01 3.51 3.01
N LYS A 76 8.86 3.84 2.06
CA LYS A 76 9.87 4.90 2.20
C LYS A 76 9.20 6.25 2.46
N GLU A 77 8.20 6.59 1.66
CA GLU A 77 7.48 7.86 1.79
C GLU A 77 6.65 7.92 3.06
N ALA A 78 5.90 6.86 3.38
CA ALA A 78 5.05 6.81 4.57
C ALA A 78 5.87 6.90 5.86
N ARG A 79 7.01 6.20 5.95
CA ARG A 79 7.90 6.29 7.11
C ARG A 79 8.50 7.68 7.27
N SER A 80 8.99 8.27 6.17
CA SER A 80 9.53 9.63 6.19
C SER A 80 8.49 10.65 6.65
N LEU A 81 7.26 10.51 6.17
CA LEU A 81 6.14 11.37 6.55
C LEU A 81 5.75 11.20 8.03
N ILE A 82 5.67 9.95 8.51
CA ILE A 82 5.39 9.65 9.92
C ILE A 82 6.44 10.29 10.82
N ASP A 83 7.72 10.13 10.50
CA ASP A 83 8.83 10.72 11.26
C ASP A 83 8.73 12.24 11.31
N LYS A 84 8.40 12.87 10.19
CA LYS A 84 8.16 14.31 10.11
C LYS A 84 7.02 14.75 11.03
N LEU A 85 5.85 14.11 10.90
CA LEU A 85 4.66 14.48 11.68
C LEU A 85 4.87 14.24 13.18
N LEU A 86 5.58 13.20 13.56
CA LEU A 86 5.92 12.93 14.97
C LEU A 86 6.88 13.99 15.53
N LYS A 87 7.88 14.43 14.76
CA LYS A 87 8.75 15.57 15.15
C LYS A 87 7.96 16.85 15.35
N GLU A 88 6.93 17.07 14.55
CA GLU A 88 5.98 18.19 14.67
C GLU A 88 4.95 17.99 15.80
N LYS A 89 5.05 16.90 16.57
CA LYS A 89 4.12 16.52 17.64
C LYS A 89 2.67 16.35 17.19
N LYS A 90 2.47 16.00 15.93
CA LYS A 90 1.14 15.71 15.35
C LYS A 90 0.66 14.33 15.72
N ASN A 91 -0.65 14.20 15.92
CA ASN A 91 -1.30 12.90 15.97
C ASN A 91 -1.56 12.40 14.55
N ILE A 92 -1.51 11.09 14.36
CA ILE A 92 -1.61 10.46 13.04
C ILE A 92 -2.73 9.41 13.07
N ILE A 93 -3.59 9.44 12.07
CA ILE A 93 -4.54 8.36 11.81
C ILE A 93 -4.19 7.75 10.45
N MET A 94 -3.86 6.48 10.45
CA MET A 94 -3.66 5.72 9.22
C MET A 94 -4.97 5.03 8.84
N VAL A 95 -5.42 5.17 7.58
CA VAL A 95 -6.67 4.56 7.09
C VAL A 95 -6.47 3.95 5.71
N GLY A 96 -6.97 2.74 5.49
CA GLY A 96 -6.88 2.07 4.19
C GLY A 96 -7.34 0.61 4.22
N GLY A 97 -7.22 -0.03 3.05
CA GLY A 97 -7.60 -1.44 2.84
C GLY A 97 -6.41 -2.36 2.58
N THR A 98 -5.23 -1.82 2.27
CA THR A 98 -4.06 -2.60 1.83
C THR A 98 -3.18 -3.01 3.01
N GLY A 99 -3.43 -4.19 3.57
CA GLY A 99 -2.71 -4.69 4.76
C GLY A 99 -1.19 -4.76 4.57
N LEU A 100 -0.70 -5.01 3.35
CA LEU A 100 0.74 -5.02 3.05
C LEU A 100 1.36 -3.63 3.22
N TYR A 101 0.70 -2.56 2.79
CA TYR A 101 1.16 -1.19 2.96
C TYR A 101 1.28 -0.83 4.45
N LEU A 102 0.26 -1.19 5.24
CA LEU A 102 0.29 -0.98 6.68
C LEU A 102 1.41 -1.75 7.36
N LYS A 103 1.56 -3.05 7.04
CA LYS A 103 2.64 -3.89 7.58
C LYS A 103 4.02 -3.34 7.20
N ALA A 104 4.22 -3.00 5.95
CA ALA A 104 5.48 -2.45 5.47
C ALA A 104 5.86 -1.15 6.20
N THR A 105 4.87 -0.33 6.57
CA THR A 105 5.10 0.95 7.23
C THR A 105 5.37 0.82 8.72
N LEU A 106 4.56 0.05 9.45
CA LEU A 106 4.57 0.04 10.92
C LEU A 106 5.44 -1.04 11.55
N TYR A 107 5.80 -2.09 10.80
CA TYR A 107 6.63 -3.18 11.30
C TYR A 107 8.03 -3.15 10.67
N ASP A 108 8.99 -3.90 11.21
CA ASP A 108 10.32 -4.07 10.60
C ASP A 108 10.23 -4.98 9.35
N TYR A 109 9.51 -4.48 8.35
CA TYR A 109 9.35 -5.15 7.07
C TYR A 109 10.50 -4.72 6.15
N ARG A 110 11.34 -5.68 5.78
CA ARG A 110 12.49 -5.46 4.89
C ARG A 110 12.20 -6.09 3.54
N PHE A 111 12.40 -5.32 2.50
CA PHE A 111 12.43 -5.85 1.15
C PHE A 111 13.83 -6.37 0.88
N ASN A 112 13.95 -7.64 0.52
CA ASN A 112 15.23 -8.15 0.02
C ASN A 112 15.52 -7.43 -1.29
N LYS A 113 16.70 -6.82 -1.41
CA LYS A 113 17.24 -6.47 -2.70
C LYS A 113 17.56 -7.81 -3.37
N GLU A 114 16.72 -8.27 -4.26
CA GLU A 114 17.09 -9.35 -5.16
C GLU A 114 18.18 -8.79 -6.08
N GLU A 115 19.44 -9.12 -5.77
CA GLU A 115 20.58 -8.80 -6.63
C GLU A 115 20.58 -9.64 -7.92
N ASN A 116 19.69 -10.62 -8.02
CA ASN A 116 19.55 -11.50 -9.17
C ASN A 116 18.21 -11.27 -9.86
N THR A 117 18.13 -10.23 -10.66
CA THR A 117 17.10 -10.15 -11.71
C THR A 117 17.50 -11.06 -12.87
N THR A 118 17.40 -12.36 -12.66
CA THR A 118 17.32 -13.25 -13.81
C THR A 118 15.98 -12.94 -14.47
N ASN A 119 16.04 -12.31 -15.62
CA ASN A 119 14.83 -12.03 -16.39
C ASN A 119 14.26 -13.35 -16.88
N TYR A 120 13.06 -13.68 -16.44
CA TYR A 120 12.33 -14.89 -16.84
C TYR A 120 11.21 -14.60 -17.85
N ASP A 121 11.08 -13.34 -18.32
CA ASP A 121 10.00 -12.90 -19.20
C ASP A 121 9.92 -13.72 -20.49
N ASP A 122 11.06 -14.18 -21.00
CA ASP A 122 11.17 -14.96 -22.23
C ASP A 122 10.88 -16.45 -22.05
N LEU A 123 10.76 -16.95 -20.82
CA LEU A 123 10.51 -18.36 -20.57
C LEU A 123 9.03 -18.69 -20.64
N SER A 124 8.74 -19.88 -21.20
CA SER A 124 7.40 -20.47 -21.15
C SER A 124 7.05 -20.96 -19.74
N ILE A 125 5.76 -21.16 -19.47
CA ILE A 125 5.28 -21.75 -18.22
C ILE A 125 5.92 -23.13 -17.99
N GLU A 126 6.06 -23.92 -19.04
CA GLU A 126 6.62 -25.26 -18.98
C GLU A 126 8.10 -25.25 -18.59
N GLU A 127 8.88 -24.33 -19.15
CA GLU A 127 10.29 -24.13 -18.78
C GLU A 127 10.45 -23.66 -17.34
N LEU A 128 9.57 -22.77 -16.87
CA LEU A 128 9.55 -22.31 -15.48
C LEU A 128 9.23 -23.47 -14.52
N LEU A 129 8.21 -24.28 -14.82
CA LEU A 129 7.85 -25.43 -14.01
C LEU A 129 8.99 -26.47 -13.96
N ASN A 130 9.69 -26.68 -15.06
CA ASN A 130 10.84 -27.58 -15.12
C ASN A 130 12.02 -27.08 -14.27
N ARG A 131 12.23 -25.76 -14.19
CA ARG A 131 13.24 -25.17 -13.28
C ARG A 131 12.84 -25.31 -11.82
N ILE A 132 11.57 -25.04 -11.50
CA ILE A 132 11.03 -25.09 -10.13
C ILE A 132 11.06 -26.54 -9.59
N SER A 133 10.79 -27.54 -10.44
CA SER A 133 10.79 -28.95 -10.05
C SER A 133 12.13 -29.43 -9.48
N LYS A 134 13.25 -28.80 -9.87
CA LYS A 134 14.59 -29.10 -9.34
C LYS A 134 14.74 -28.78 -7.85
N TYR A 135 13.86 -27.92 -7.31
CA TYR A 135 13.84 -27.54 -5.89
C TYR A 135 12.82 -28.34 -5.06
N ASN A 136 12.28 -29.44 -5.61
CA ASN A 136 11.23 -30.26 -4.97
C ASN A 136 10.00 -29.47 -4.54
N TYR A 137 9.67 -28.40 -5.26
CA TYR A 137 8.52 -27.56 -4.98
C TYR A 137 7.47 -27.69 -6.08
N ILE A 138 6.22 -27.91 -5.68
CA ILE A 138 5.07 -27.95 -6.59
C ILE A 138 4.22 -26.70 -6.33
N PRO A 139 4.18 -25.74 -7.27
CA PRO A 139 3.38 -24.54 -7.09
C PRO A 139 1.88 -24.86 -7.12
N LYS A 140 1.12 -24.28 -6.20
CA LYS A 140 -0.35 -24.46 -6.12
C LYS A 140 -1.10 -23.87 -7.32
N ASP A 141 -0.48 -22.98 -8.06
CA ASP A 141 -1.06 -22.25 -9.20
C ASP A 141 -0.06 -22.27 -10.36
N SER A 142 -0.01 -23.42 -11.02
CA SER A 142 0.94 -23.69 -12.12
C SER A 142 0.63 -22.93 -13.41
N ASN A 143 -0.55 -22.29 -13.52
CA ASN A 143 -0.96 -21.56 -14.73
C ASN A 143 -0.68 -20.05 -14.65
N ASN A 144 -0.18 -19.58 -13.53
CA ASN A 144 0.10 -18.16 -13.33
C ASN A 144 1.59 -17.86 -13.52
N LYS A 145 1.97 -17.47 -14.74
CA LYS A 145 3.36 -17.17 -15.10
C LYS A 145 4.04 -16.23 -14.12
N ARG A 146 3.41 -15.11 -13.74
CA ARG A 146 3.96 -14.14 -12.77
C ARG A 146 4.24 -14.72 -11.38
N ARG A 147 3.55 -15.79 -10.98
CA ARG A 147 3.83 -16.49 -9.72
C ARG A 147 4.98 -17.45 -9.84
N LEU A 148 5.19 -18.03 -11.02
CA LEU A 148 6.29 -18.95 -11.28
C LEU A 148 7.63 -18.22 -11.44
N GLU A 149 7.61 -16.95 -11.83
CA GLU A 149 8.77 -16.08 -11.96
C GLU A 149 9.31 -15.56 -10.62
N ARG A 150 8.51 -15.67 -9.54
CA ARG A 150 8.86 -15.23 -8.18
C ARG A 150 9.41 -16.36 -7.33
#